data_cbeb15309885e2e4ea3bb37e91c3dae1
#
_entry.id   cbeb15309885e2e4ea3bb37e91c3dae1
#
_cell.length_a   1.000
_cell.length_b   1.000
_cell.length_c   1.000
_cell.angle_alpha   90.00
_cell.angle_beta   90.00
_cell.angle_gamma   90.00
#
_symmetry.space_group_name_H-M   'P 1'
#
loop_
_entity.id
_entity.type
_entity.pdbx_description
1 polymer ?
#
loop_
_entity_poly.entity_id
_entity_poly.type
_entity_poly.pdbx_seq_one_letter_code
_entity_poly.pdbx_strand_id
1 'polypeptide(L)'
;AAKQADFTMAEIQTAMAALPKGYRTVVQLYLVDGYSHKEIAEMLGVDVNTSKSQLSRGRKQLQAFLGAMAQRAGIRDPHTKE
;
A
#
# COMPACT_ATOMS: atom_id res chain seq x y z
N ALA A 1 -6.16 -4.78 16.69
CA ALA A 1 -5.68 -4.72 15.64
C ALA A 1 -6.40 -4.11 14.53
N ALA A 2 -7.51 -4.35 14.48
CA ALA A 2 -8.18 -3.90 13.38
C ALA A 2 -8.30 -2.46 13.26
N LYS A 3 -7.79 -1.78 14.08
CA LYS A 3 -7.94 -0.48 14.04
C LYS A 3 -7.40 0.17 12.94
N GLN A 4 -6.46 -0.31 12.32
CA GLN A 4 -5.92 0.38 11.23
C GLN A 4 -6.81 0.34 10.09
N ALA A 5 -7.83 -0.36 10.11
CA ALA A 5 -8.69 -0.43 8.98
C ALA A 5 -9.56 0.77 8.79
N ASP A 6 -9.36 1.79 9.50
CA ASP A 6 -10.23 2.92 9.37
C ASP A 6 -10.00 3.85 8.22
N PHE A 7 -9.15 3.54 7.30
CA PHE A 7 -8.95 4.39 6.14
C PHE A 7 -10.03 4.10 5.10
N THR A 8 -10.52 5.13 4.46
CA THR A 8 -11.50 4.96 3.39
C THR A 8 -10.78 4.54 2.12
N MET A 9 -11.52 4.02 1.18
CA MET A 9 -10.96 3.66 -0.10
C MET A 9 -10.36 4.89 -0.79
N ALA A 10 -10.99 6.04 -0.66
CA ALA A 10 -10.46 7.25 -1.26
C ALA A 10 -9.10 7.61 -0.66
N GLU A 11 -8.94 7.44 0.64
CA GLU A 11 -7.67 7.72 1.29
C GLU A 11 -6.60 6.75 0.85
N ILE A 12 -6.95 5.48 0.73
CA ILE A 12 -6.03 4.48 0.26
C ILE A 12 -5.59 4.79 -1.17
N GLN A 13 -6.53 5.17 -2.01
CA GLN A 13 -6.20 5.50 -3.39
C GLN A 13 -5.33 6.74 -3.49
N THR A 14 -5.56 7.72 -2.63
CA THR A 14 -4.72 8.91 -2.60
C THR A 14 -3.28 8.53 -2.21
N ALA A 15 -3.13 7.68 -1.22
CA ALA A 15 -1.82 7.24 -0.81
C ALA A 15 -1.15 6.41 -1.89
N MET A 16 -1.91 5.57 -2.57
CA MET A 16 -1.36 4.76 -3.66
C MET A 16 -0.89 5.62 -4.81
N ALA A 17 -1.61 6.69 -5.10
CA ALA A 17 -1.20 7.59 -6.18
C ALA A 17 0.13 8.28 -5.88
N ALA A 18 0.50 8.37 -4.63
CA ALA A 18 1.77 8.98 -4.25
C ALA A 18 2.94 8.01 -4.35
N LEU A 19 2.68 6.72 -4.56
CA LEU A 19 3.75 5.75 -4.68
C LEU A 19 4.46 5.88 -6.02
N PRO A 20 5.73 5.55 -6.11
CA PRO A 20 6.40 5.42 -7.38
C PRO A 20 5.65 4.43 -8.26
N LYS A 21 5.64 4.67 -9.54
CA LYS A 21 4.83 3.89 -10.47
C LYS A 21 5.04 2.39 -10.37
N GLY A 22 6.26 1.95 -10.25
CA GLY A 22 6.55 0.52 -10.19
C GLY A 22 5.93 -0.14 -8.96
N TYR A 23 6.02 0.51 -7.81
CA TYR A 23 5.45 -0.02 -6.60
C TYR A 23 3.93 0.06 -6.66
N ARG A 24 3.41 1.17 -7.17
CA ARG A 24 1.97 1.36 -7.26
C ARG A 24 1.31 0.28 -8.09
N THR A 25 1.90 -0.07 -9.21
CA THR A 25 1.35 -1.07 -10.10
C THR A 25 1.27 -2.43 -9.39
N VAL A 26 2.33 -2.85 -8.72
CA VAL A 26 2.33 -4.14 -8.06
C VAL A 26 1.37 -4.14 -6.86
N VAL A 27 1.34 -3.06 -6.11
CA VAL A 27 0.44 -2.96 -4.96
C VAL A 27 -1.01 -3.03 -5.44
N GLN A 28 -1.34 -2.34 -6.53
CA GLN A 28 -2.68 -2.36 -7.08
C GLN A 28 -3.05 -3.77 -7.53
N LEU A 29 -2.19 -4.41 -8.28
CA LEU A 29 -2.50 -5.72 -8.83
C LEU A 29 -2.63 -6.78 -7.74
N TYR A 30 -1.81 -6.70 -6.74
CA TYR A 30 -1.81 -7.72 -5.71
C TYR A 30 -2.87 -7.47 -4.64
N LEU A 31 -2.90 -6.29 -4.05
CA LEU A 31 -3.78 -6.02 -2.93
C LEU A 31 -5.21 -5.66 -3.33
N VAL A 32 -5.39 -5.02 -4.45
CA VAL A 32 -6.71 -4.58 -4.87
C VAL A 32 -7.33 -5.56 -5.84
N ASP A 33 -6.59 -5.92 -6.89
CA ASP A 33 -7.13 -6.77 -7.94
C ASP A 33 -7.01 -8.26 -7.65
N GLY A 34 -6.18 -8.65 -6.70
CA GLY A 34 -6.10 -10.03 -6.25
C GLY A 34 -5.26 -10.98 -7.08
N TYR A 35 -4.37 -10.45 -7.92
CA TYR A 35 -3.50 -11.30 -8.72
C TYR A 35 -2.37 -11.86 -7.87
N SER A 36 -1.92 -13.06 -8.20
CA SER A 36 -0.78 -13.66 -7.51
C SER A 36 0.53 -13.06 -8.02
N HIS A 37 1.61 -13.24 -7.30
CA HIS A 37 2.92 -12.78 -7.75
C HIS A 37 3.31 -13.42 -9.08
N LYS A 38 2.94 -14.67 -9.31
CA LYS A 38 3.24 -15.35 -10.55
C LYS A 38 2.52 -14.66 -11.70
N GLU A 39 1.25 -14.32 -11.48
CA GLU A 39 0.46 -13.65 -12.50
C GLU A 39 1.00 -12.26 -12.76
N ILE A 40 1.36 -11.53 -11.70
CA ILE A 40 1.89 -10.18 -11.84
C ILE A 40 3.23 -10.23 -12.58
N ALA A 41 4.07 -11.18 -12.26
CA ALA A 41 5.36 -11.33 -12.94
C ALA A 41 5.16 -11.52 -14.44
N GLU A 42 4.20 -12.33 -14.80
CA GLU A 42 3.90 -12.55 -16.21
C GLU A 42 3.32 -11.31 -16.87
N MET A 43 2.43 -10.63 -16.20
CA MET A 43 1.80 -9.45 -16.75
C MET A 43 2.80 -8.33 -16.96
N LEU A 44 3.75 -8.19 -16.06
CA LEU A 44 4.70 -7.08 -16.14
C LEU A 44 6.04 -7.47 -16.78
N GLY A 45 6.22 -8.74 -17.07
CA GLY A 45 7.48 -9.18 -17.67
C GLY A 45 8.65 -9.11 -16.70
N VAL A 46 8.41 -9.41 -15.42
CA VAL A 46 9.47 -9.40 -14.41
C VAL A 46 9.50 -10.74 -13.69
N ASP A 47 10.49 -10.98 -12.85
CA ASP A 47 10.63 -12.17 -12.10
C ASP A 47 9.64 -12.14 -10.95
N VAL A 48 9.26 -13.26 -10.44
CA VAL A 48 8.40 -13.41 -9.29
C VAL A 48 9.03 -12.74 -8.07
N ASN A 49 10.33 -12.86 -7.92
CA ASN A 49 11.02 -12.23 -6.80
C ASN A 49 10.98 -10.70 -6.90
N THR A 50 11.01 -10.17 -8.08
CA THR A 50 10.85 -8.73 -8.31
C THR A 50 9.46 -8.27 -7.89
N SER A 51 8.44 -9.04 -8.24
CA SER A 51 7.08 -8.72 -7.84
C SER A 51 6.98 -8.70 -6.31
N LYS A 52 7.56 -9.69 -5.64
CA LYS A 52 7.52 -9.76 -4.19
C LYS A 52 8.25 -8.60 -3.54
N SER A 53 9.41 -8.23 -4.05
CA SER A 53 10.20 -7.13 -3.52
C SER A 53 9.48 -5.83 -3.69
N GLN A 54 8.89 -5.62 -4.83
CA GLN A 54 8.18 -4.39 -5.12
C GLN A 54 6.93 -4.28 -4.26
N LEU A 55 6.24 -5.37 -4.01
CA LEU A 55 5.12 -5.34 -3.11
C LEU A 55 5.56 -4.97 -1.71
N SER A 56 6.62 -5.57 -1.24
CA SER A 56 7.11 -5.30 0.12
C SER A 56 7.46 -3.84 0.30
N ARG A 57 8.19 -3.27 -0.65
CA ARG A 57 8.59 -1.88 -0.58
C ARG A 57 7.41 -0.95 -0.74
N GLY A 58 6.52 -1.30 -1.65
CA GLY A 58 5.31 -0.51 -1.89
C GLY A 58 4.42 -0.48 -0.67
N ARG A 59 4.27 -1.60 0.00
CA ARG A 59 3.45 -1.67 1.20
C ARG A 59 4.03 -0.82 2.31
N LYS A 60 5.34 -0.81 2.47
CA LYS A 60 5.95 0.01 3.49
C LYS A 60 5.73 1.48 3.22
N GLN A 61 5.87 1.90 1.98
CA GLN A 61 5.64 3.29 1.63
C GLN A 61 4.18 3.65 1.76
N LEU A 62 3.30 2.76 1.39
CA LEU A 62 1.87 3.00 1.50
C LEU A 62 1.51 3.19 2.97
N GLN A 63 2.03 2.36 3.84
CA GLN A 63 1.75 2.48 5.26
C GLN A 63 2.28 3.79 5.82
N ALA A 64 3.43 4.24 5.36
CA ALA A 64 3.99 5.51 5.79
C ALA A 64 3.11 6.68 5.36
N PHE A 65 2.61 6.65 4.14
CA PHE A 65 1.73 7.71 3.65
C PHE A 65 0.40 7.71 4.40
N LEU A 66 -0.16 6.55 4.66
CA LEU A 66 -1.41 6.47 5.39
C LEU A 66 -1.23 6.95 6.83
N GLY A 67 -0.11 6.62 7.43
CA GLY A 67 0.19 7.11 8.77
C GLY A 67 0.31 8.62 8.82
N ALA A 68 0.94 9.20 7.82
CA ALA A 68 1.08 10.65 7.75
C ALA A 68 -0.27 11.32 7.53
N MET A 69 -1.13 10.72 6.71
CA MET A 69 -2.46 11.24 6.48
C MET A 69 -3.28 11.20 7.75
N ALA A 70 -3.18 10.14 8.51
CA ALA A 70 -3.91 10.01 9.74
C ALA A 70 -3.47 11.06 10.74
N GLN A 71 -2.20 11.34 10.82
CA GLN A 71 -1.71 12.35 11.72
C GLN A 71 -2.18 13.72 11.31
N ARG A 72 -2.15 13.99 10.02
CA ARG A 72 -2.55 15.28 9.53
C ARG A 72 -4.02 15.54 9.74
N ALA A 73 -4.82 14.53 9.65
CA ALA A 73 -6.25 14.65 9.82
C ALA A 73 -6.66 14.67 11.29
N GLY A 74 -5.73 14.54 12.19
CA GLY A 74 -6.07 14.53 13.60
C GLY A 74 -6.50 13.18 14.13
N ILE A 75 -6.42 12.14 13.32
CA ILE A 75 -6.77 10.83 13.77
C ILE A 75 -5.61 10.31 14.53
N ARG A 76 -5.81 9.83 15.73
CA ARG A 76 -4.75 9.35 16.42
C ARG A 76 -4.95 8.08 17.05
N ASP A 77 -3.92 7.35 17.20
CA ASP A 77 -3.89 6.15 17.89
C ASP A 77 -4.13 6.50 19.31
N PRO A 78 -5.01 5.86 20.00
CA PRO A 78 -5.24 6.14 21.37
C PRO A 78 -4.02 6.01 22.25
N HIS A 79 -3.03 5.30 21.79
CA HIS A 79 -1.87 5.13 22.56
C HIS A 79 -0.98 6.32 22.54
N THR A 80 -1.13 7.16 21.61
CA THR A 80 -0.26 8.25 21.56
C THR A 80 -0.75 9.36 22.31
N LYS A 81 -1.44 9.34 22.99
CA LYS A 81 -1.91 10.38 23.59
C LYS A 81 -1.11 10.96 24.41
N GLU A 82 -0.88 11.33 24.44
CA GLU A 82 -0.18 11.90 24.95
C GLU A 82 0.40 11.91 25.06
#